data_2c4480c7b86f83614df7f6abaf6e5731
#
_entry.id   2c4480c7b86f83614df7f6abaf6e5731
#
_cell.length_a   1.000
_cell.length_b   1.000
_cell.length_c   1.000
_cell.angle_alpha   90.00
_cell.angle_beta   90.00
_cell.angle_gamma   90.00
#
_symmetry.space_group_name_H-M   'P 1'
#
loop_
_entity.id
_entity.type
_entity.pdbx_description
1 polymer ?
#
loop_
_entity_poly.entity_id
_entity_poly.type
_entity_poly.pdbx_seq_one_letter_code
_entity_poly.pdbx_strand_id
1 'polypeptide(L)'
;WKQNQTIKSSVQDSQKIISLNCGIGLLELNLDQEIVAIDEKRYQIDDAKLNAKYLKKENVTFIAGDLDSKIVTYAKKKVYDTLIIQNERYGLSDTIKDTIKIAKFKTIIYACQSHSTLAKDLADLEKNYKLERIIGLDTSCHNSYLTTIVKLVRK
;
A
#
# COMPACT_ATOMS: atom_id res chain seq x y z
N TRP A 1 6.81 -13.46 1.38
CA TRP A 1 6.56 -14.13 0.09
C TRP A 1 5.07 -14.24 -0.23
N LYS A 2 4.27 -14.96 0.57
CA LYS A 2 2.81 -15.14 0.33
C LYS A 2 2.06 -13.80 0.28
N GLN A 3 2.36 -12.88 1.19
CA GLN A 3 1.76 -11.53 1.20
C GLN A 3 2.02 -10.80 -0.13
N ASN A 4 3.26 -10.78 -0.59
CA ASN A 4 3.62 -10.09 -1.83
C ASN A 4 2.94 -10.72 -3.05
N GLN A 5 2.83 -12.05 -3.12
CA GLN A 5 2.11 -12.73 -4.18
C GLN A 5 0.60 -12.42 -4.17
N THR A 6 0.01 -12.38 -2.98
CA THR A 6 -1.41 -12.03 -2.82
C THR A 6 -1.68 -10.60 -3.30
N ILE A 7 -0.84 -9.66 -2.91
CA ILE A 7 -0.96 -8.26 -3.37
C ILE A 7 -0.72 -8.18 -4.87
N LYS A 8 0.31 -8.82 -5.40
CA LYS A 8 0.60 -8.86 -6.84
C LYS A 8 -0.60 -9.34 -7.65
N SER A 9 -1.25 -10.42 -7.24
CA SER A 9 -2.45 -10.92 -7.93
C SER A 9 -3.65 -9.96 -7.85
N SER A 10 -3.69 -9.11 -6.84
CA SER A 10 -4.79 -8.17 -6.60
C SER A 10 -4.67 -6.87 -7.40
N VAL A 11 -3.49 -6.57 -7.95
CA VAL A 11 -3.20 -5.31 -8.68
C VAL A 11 -2.94 -5.52 -10.18
N GLN A 12 -3.28 -6.67 -10.74
CA GLN A 12 -3.01 -6.99 -12.14
C GLN A 12 -3.63 -5.99 -13.12
N ASP A 13 -4.80 -5.46 -12.80
CA ASP A 13 -5.54 -4.49 -13.62
C ASP A 13 -5.11 -3.03 -13.35
N SER A 14 -4.18 -2.81 -12.43
CA SER A 14 -3.68 -1.48 -12.07
C SER A 14 -2.63 -1.01 -13.07
N GLN A 15 -2.57 0.29 -13.32
CA GLN A 15 -1.57 0.90 -14.20
C GLN A 15 -0.54 1.72 -13.43
N LYS A 16 -1.03 2.59 -12.54
CA LYS A 16 -0.19 3.49 -11.75
C LYS A 16 -0.55 3.41 -10.26
N ILE A 17 0.44 3.10 -9.46
CA ILE A 17 0.27 2.75 -8.05
C ILE A 17 1.00 3.75 -7.16
N ILE A 18 0.35 4.15 -6.06
CA ILE A 18 1.03 4.71 -4.89
C ILE A 18 1.15 3.58 -3.86
N SER A 19 2.34 3.33 -3.35
CA SER A 19 2.58 2.37 -2.27
C SER A 19 3.11 3.08 -1.03
N LEU A 20 2.46 2.87 0.11
CA LEU A 20 2.83 3.42 1.42
C LEU A 20 3.44 2.35 2.31
N ASN A 21 4.47 2.72 3.06
CA ASN A 21 5.28 1.83 3.90
C ASN A 21 5.95 0.72 3.09
N CYS A 22 6.61 1.09 2.01
CA CYS A 22 7.23 0.13 1.07
C CYS A 22 8.48 -0.57 1.62
N GLY A 23 9.06 -0.07 2.72
CA GLY A 23 10.29 -0.60 3.28
C GLY A 23 11.43 -0.59 2.26
N ILE A 24 12.09 -1.72 2.11
CA ILE A 24 13.19 -1.92 1.14
C ILE A 24 12.71 -2.28 -0.28
N GLY A 25 11.41 -2.15 -0.55
CA GLY A 25 10.84 -2.29 -1.89
C GLY A 25 10.62 -3.72 -2.38
N LEU A 26 10.57 -4.72 -1.48
CA LEU A 26 10.43 -6.12 -1.90
C LEU A 26 9.15 -6.42 -2.68
N LEU A 27 8.05 -5.77 -2.35
CA LEU A 27 6.80 -5.92 -3.10
C LEU A 27 6.91 -5.19 -4.43
N GLU A 28 7.24 -3.91 -4.38
CA GLU A 28 7.21 -2.98 -5.50
C GLU A 28 8.14 -3.42 -6.63
N LEU A 29 9.33 -3.93 -6.29
CA LEU A 29 10.31 -4.44 -7.27
C LEU A 29 9.85 -5.73 -7.99
N ASN A 30 8.83 -6.41 -7.46
CA ASN A 30 8.20 -7.57 -8.09
C ASN A 30 6.94 -7.23 -8.91
N LEU A 31 6.59 -5.95 -9.00
CA LEU A 31 5.47 -5.46 -9.79
C LEU A 31 5.99 -4.84 -11.10
N ASP A 32 5.14 -4.82 -12.12
CA ASP A 32 5.50 -4.29 -13.45
C ASP A 32 4.82 -2.93 -13.74
N GLN A 33 3.92 -2.50 -12.86
CA GLN A 33 3.23 -1.21 -12.96
C GLN A 33 4.18 -0.03 -12.66
N GLU A 34 3.79 1.16 -13.08
CA GLU A 34 4.45 2.40 -12.67
C GLU A 34 4.10 2.71 -11.21
N ILE A 35 5.10 2.78 -10.33
CA ILE A 35 4.90 2.88 -8.89
C ILE A 35 5.66 4.07 -8.30
N VAL A 36 4.99 4.83 -7.45
CA VAL A 36 5.62 5.69 -6.45
C VAL A 36 5.51 5.03 -5.09
N ALA A 37 6.65 4.67 -4.53
CA ALA A 37 6.77 3.95 -3.27
C ALA A 37 7.34 4.87 -2.19
N ILE A 38 6.64 5.00 -1.08
CA ILE A 38 6.91 5.97 -0.03
C ILE A 38 7.13 5.26 1.30
N ASP A 39 8.17 5.67 2.01
CA ASP A 39 8.43 5.24 3.39
C ASP A 39 9.08 6.39 4.19
N GLU A 40 8.78 6.46 5.47
CA GLU A 40 9.37 7.47 6.37
C GLU A 40 10.84 7.19 6.67
N LYS A 41 11.22 5.91 6.67
CA LYS A 41 12.57 5.47 7.03
C LYS A 41 13.53 5.63 5.86
N ARG A 42 14.30 6.71 5.87
CA ARG A 42 15.24 7.04 4.80
C ARG A 42 16.21 5.92 4.47
N TYR A 43 16.76 5.23 5.50
CA TYR A 43 17.68 4.14 5.27
C TYR A 43 17.06 2.97 4.48
N GLN A 44 15.76 2.67 4.71
CA GLN A 44 15.05 1.66 3.92
C GLN A 44 14.85 2.09 2.46
N ILE A 45 14.57 3.36 2.24
CA ILE A 45 14.46 3.91 0.88
C ILE A 45 15.80 3.91 0.15
N ASP A 46 16.90 4.19 0.84
CA ASP A 46 18.24 4.12 0.26
C ASP A 46 18.55 2.66 -0.16
N ASP A 47 18.24 1.68 0.68
CA ASP A 47 18.34 0.26 0.34
C ASP A 47 17.43 -0.14 -0.82
N ALA A 48 16.18 0.36 -0.84
CA ALA A 48 15.25 0.10 -1.93
C ALA A 48 15.77 0.61 -3.29
N LYS A 49 16.39 1.79 -3.30
CA LYS A 49 17.03 2.35 -4.52
C LYS A 49 18.20 1.51 -4.98
N LEU A 50 19.02 1.00 -4.05
CA LEU A 50 20.13 0.09 -4.37
C LEU A 50 19.58 -1.22 -4.97
N ASN A 51 18.55 -1.79 -4.37
CA ASN A 51 17.87 -2.99 -4.87
C ASN A 51 17.31 -2.77 -6.28
N ALA A 52 16.65 -1.63 -6.53
CA ALA A 52 16.12 -1.27 -7.85
C ALA A 52 17.25 -1.20 -8.91
N LYS A 53 18.35 -0.56 -8.56
CA LYS A 53 19.54 -0.47 -9.44
C LYS A 53 20.11 -1.86 -9.74
N TYR A 54 20.26 -2.69 -8.72
CA TYR A 54 20.79 -4.06 -8.88
C TYR A 54 19.88 -4.91 -9.77
N LEU A 55 18.57 -4.82 -9.59
CA LEU A 55 17.56 -5.55 -10.37
C LEU A 55 17.22 -4.89 -11.71
N LYS A 56 17.83 -3.76 -12.05
CA LYS A 56 17.56 -2.95 -13.26
C LYS A 56 16.07 -2.61 -13.43
N LYS A 57 15.40 -2.28 -12.31
CA LYS A 57 13.98 -1.87 -12.29
C LYS A 57 13.88 -0.35 -12.35
N GLU A 58 13.25 0.17 -13.38
CA GLU A 58 13.07 1.60 -13.64
C GLU A 58 11.61 2.08 -13.44
N ASN A 59 10.69 1.14 -13.25
CA ASN A 59 9.26 1.43 -13.10
C ASN A 59 8.86 1.88 -11.69
N VAL A 60 9.78 1.88 -10.72
CA VAL A 60 9.51 2.26 -9.34
C VAL A 60 10.33 3.48 -8.95
N THR A 61 9.66 4.51 -8.42
CA THR A 61 10.30 5.69 -7.83
C THR A 61 10.16 5.60 -6.31
N PHE A 62 11.27 5.47 -5.61
CA PHE A 62 11.33 5.40 -4.15
C PHE A 62 11.55 6.75 -3.51
N ILE A 63 10.71 7.13 -2.54
CA ILE A 63 10.69 8.44 -1.90
C ILE A 63 10.67 8.30 -0.39
N ALA A 64 11.65 8.91 0.28
CA ALA A 64 11.65 9.05 1.73
C ALA A 64 10.87 10.30 2.15
N GLY A 65 10.04 10.18 3.17
CA GLY A 65 9.36 11.32 3.77
C GLY A 65 8.07 10.96 4.48
N ASP A 66 7.49 11.96 5.11
CA ASP A 66 6.23 11.85 5.82
C ASP A 66 5.10 11.37 4.90
N LEU A 67 4.41 10.31 5.32
CA LEU A 67 3.39 9.66 4.49
C LEU A 67 2.23 10.59 4.18
N ASP A 68 1.77 11.37 5.16
CA ASP A 68 0.63 12.28 5.03
C ASP A 68 0.88 13.34 3.96
N SER A 69 2.04 14.00 4.03
CA SER A 69 2.40 15.03 3.06
C SER A 69 2.65 14.46 1.67
N LYS A 70 3.29 13.30 1.60
CA LYS A 70 3.62 12.67 0.31
C LYS A 70 2.40 12.12 -0.40
N ILE A 71 1.49 11.43 0.31
CA ILE A 71 0.26 10.93 -0.33
C ILE A 71 -0.57 12.09 -0.91
N VAL A 72 -0.70 13.20 -0.18
CA VAL A 72 -1.42 14.39 -0.67
C VAL A 72 -0.76 14.92 -1.96
N THR A 73 0.57 15.01 -1.97
CA THR A 73 1.32 15.53 -3.13
C THR A 73 1.10 14.67 -4.37
N TYR A 74 1.21 13.36 -4.24
CA TYR A 74 1.10 12.45 -5.39
C TYR A 74 -0.34 12.20 -5.82
N ALA A 75 -1.28 12.11 -4.88
CA ALA A 75 -2.70 11.95 -5.19
C ALA A 75 -3.30 13.14 -5.97
N LYS A 76 -2.81 14.36 -5.72
CA LYS A 76 -3.22 15.56 -6.47
C LYS A 76 -2.95 15.48 -7.97
N LYS A 77 -2.00 14.67 -8.40
CA LYS A 77 -1.70 14.47 -9.83
C LYS A 77 -2.81 13.74 -10.58
N LYS A 78 -3.72 13.05 -9.87
CA LYS A 78 -4.89 12.33 -10.41
C LYS A 78 -4.56 11.29 -11.50
N VAL A 79 -3.34 10.78 -11.53
CA VAL A 79 -2.88 9.78 -12.51
C VAL A 79 -2.79 8.37 -11.92
N TYR A 80 -2.83 8.25 -10.59
CA TYR A 80 -2.73 6.98 -9.89
C TYR A 80 -4.13 6.36 -9.71
N ASP A 81 -4.27 5.12 -10.10
CA ASP A 81 -5.54 4.38 -10.01
C ASP A 81 -5.61 3.47 -8.78
N THR A 82 -4.47 3.11 -8.21
CA THR A 82 -4.39 2.15 -7.11
C THR A 82 -3.53 2.67 -5.97
N LEU A 83 -3.98 2.39 -4.76
CA LEU A 83 -3.24 2.66 -3.52
C LEU A 83 -2.95 1.33 -2.82
N ILE A 84 -1.68 1.08 -2.50
CA ILE A 84 -1.25 -0.03 -1.65
C ILE A 84 -0.82 0.55 -0.29
N ILE A 85 -1.29 -0.05 0.78
CA ILE A 85 -0.96 0.34 2.16
C ILE A 85 -0.48 -0.89 2.89
N GLN A 86 0.75 -0.84 3.40
CA GLN A 86 1.35 -1.92 4.18
C GLN A 86 1.58 -1.43 5.61
N ASN A 87 0.58 -1.59 6.47
CA ASN A 87 0.66 -1.21 7.87
C ASN A 87 0.85 -2.44 8.76
N GLU A 88 1.71 -2.32 9.75
CA GLU A 88 1.84 -3.38 10.76
C GLU A 88 0.65 -3.34 11.73
N ARG A 89 0.52 -2.28 12.53
CA ARG A 89 -0.49 -2.18 13.60
C ARG A 89 -1.17 -0.82 13.70
N TYR A 90 -0.57 0.22 13.12
CA TYR A 90 -1.10 1.57 13.19
C TYR A 90 -2.18 1.76 12.13
N GLY A 91 -3.25 2.45 12.50
CA GLY A 91 -4.32 2.82 11.58
C GLY A 91 -3.89 3.90 10.60
N LEU A 92 -4.80 4.21 9.70
CA LEU A 92 -4.63 5.33 8.77
C LEU A 92 -4.86 6.65 9.51
N SER A 93 -4.02 7.64 9.22
CA SER A 93 -4.26 9.02 9.68
C SER A 93 -5.51 9.60 9.01
N ASP A 94 -6.09 10.61 9.63
CA ASP A 94 -7.22 11.33 9.04
C ASP A 94 -6.84 11.96 7.69
N THR A 95 -5.61 12.44 7.56
CA THR A 95 -5.08 12.99 6.30
C THR A 95 -5.07 11.93 5.19
N ILE A 96 -4.63 10.71 5.48
CA ILE A 96 -4.64 9.61 4.49
C ILE A 96 -6.07 9.24 4.14
N LYS A 97 -6.98 9.10 5.12
CA LYS A 97 -8.38 8.78 4.89
C LYS A 97 -9.08 9.83 4.02
N ASP A 98 -8.87 11.10 4.31
CA ASP A 98 -9.46 12.20 3.53
C ASP A 98 -8.87 12.27 2.12
N THR A 99 -7.56 12.03 1.99
CA THR A 99 -6.92 11.93 0.67
C THR A 99 -7.51 10.80 -0.16
N ILE A 100 -7.74 9.63 0.44
CA ILE A 100 -8.39 8.48 -0.22
C ILE A 100 -9.78 8.86 -0.75
N LYS A 101 -10.59 9.55 0.06
CA LYS A 101 -11.95 9.98 -0.34
C LYS A 101 -11.91 10.95 -1.52
N ILE A 102 -10.95 11.89 -1.52
CA ILE A 102 -10.81 12.94 -2.53
C ILE A 102 -10.15 12.43 -3.81
N ALA A 103 -9.09 11.65 -3.71
CA ALA A 103 -8.27 11.17 -4.83
C ALA A 103 -9.00 10.18 -5.73
N LYS A 104 -10.00 9.46 -5.16
CA LYS A 104 -10.85 8.57 -5.92
C LYS A 104 -10.07 7.40 -6.57
N PHE A 105 -9.15 6.78 -5.84
CA PHE A 105 -8.51 5.55 -6.28
C PHE A 105 -9.55 4.50 -6.68
N LYS A 106 -9.34 3.81 -7.79
CA LYS A 106 -10.22 2.72 -8.24
C LYS A 106 -10.13 1.52 -7.30
N THR A 107 -8.91 1.22 -6.87
CA THR A 107 -8.60 0.06 -6.02
C THR A 107 -7.71 0.47 -4.85
N ILE A 108 -7.97 -0.09 -3.69
CA ILE A 108 -7.10 0.01 -2.52
C ILE A 108 -6.78 -1.39 -2.04
N ILE A 109 -5.50 -1.68 -1.86
CA ILE A 109 -5.03 -2.90 -1.20
C ILE A 109 -4.46 -2.49 0.16
N TYR A 110 -5.06 -2.97 1.22
CA TYR A 110 -4.64 -2.64 2.57
C TYR A 110 -4.25 -3.91 3.34
N ALA A 111 -2.98 -4.02 3.71
CA ALA A 111 -2.44 -5.07 4.55
C ALA A 111 -2.22 -4.54 5.97
N CYS A 112 -2.80 -5.21 6.97
CA CYS A 112 -2.70 -4.82 8.37
C CYS A 112 -2.64 -6.04 9.29
N GLN A 113 -1.88 -5.94 10.37
CA GLN A 113 -1.75 -7.00 11.38
C GLN A 113 -2.72 -6.80 12.57
N SER A 114 -3.38 -5.66 12.68
CA SER A 114 -4.37 -5.36 13.72
C SER A 114 -5.79 -5.37 13.15
N HIS A 115 -6.57 -6.39 13.48
CA HIS A 115 -7.94 -6.53 13.02
C HIS A 115 -8.86 -5.41 13.50
N SER A 116 -8.71 -4.97 14.76
CA SER A 116 -9.51 -3.89 15.31
C SER A 116 -9.22 -2.55 14.65
N THR A 117 -7.97 -2.28 14.33
CA THR A 117 -7.54 -1.08 13.60
C THR A 117 -8.07 -1.11 12.18
N LEU A 118 -7.90 -2.26 11.50
CA LEU A 118 -8.42 -2.46 10.14
C LEU A 118 -9.93 -2.25 10.08
N ALA A 119 -10.68 -2.81 11.01
CA ALA A 119 -12.14 -2.67 11.05
C ALA A 119 -12.60 -1.21 11.19
N LYS A 120 -11.91 -0.41 12.02
CA LYS A 120 -12.19 1.02 12.16
C LYS A 120 -11.93 1.78 10.85
N ASP A 121 -10.78 1.53 10.23
CA ASP A 121 -10.42 2.19 8.97
C ASP A 121 -11.39 1.81 7.85
N LEU A 122 -11.79 0.55 7.77
CA LEU A 122 -12.79 0.11 6.79
C LEU A 122 -14.15 0.77 6.99
N ALA A 123 -14.61 0.94 8.23
CA ALA A 123 -15.86 1.64 8.54
C ALA A 123 -15.82 3.10 8.07
N ASP A 124 -14.68 3.78 8.18
CA ASP A 124 -14.52 5.15 7.69
C ASP A 124 -14.54 5.27 6.15
N LEU A 125 -14.18 4.19 5.46
CA LEU A 125 -14.10 4.15 4.00
C LEU A 125 -15.33 3.52 3.32
N GLU A 126 -16.23 2.86 4.06
CA GLU A 126 -17.35 2.09 3.51
C GLU A 126 -18.32 2.91 2.65
N LYS A 127 -18.44 4.22 2.90
CA LYS A 127 -19.27 5.12 2.09
C LYS A 127 -18.77 5.24 0.64
N ASN A 128 -17.47 5.15 0.44
CA ASN A 128 -16.83 5.39 -0.85
C ASN A 128 -16.32 4.11 -1.52
N TYR A 129 -16.08 3.07 -0.72
CA TYR A 129 -15.47 1.82 -1.18
C TYR A 129 -16.28 0.61 -0.75
N LYS A 130 -16.29 -0.41 -1.59
CA LYS A 130 -16.84 -1.72 -1.32
C LYS A 130 -15.71 -2.69 -1.01
N LEU A 131 -15.86 -3.49 0.03
CA LEU A 131 -14.98 -4.62 0.30
C LEU A 131 -15.22 -5.71 -0.75
N GLU A 132 -14.24 -5.94 -1.61
CA GLU A 132 -14.30 -6.98 -2.65
C GLU A 132 -13.74 -8.30 -2.16
N ARG A 133 -12.62 -8.24 -1.42
CA ARG A 133 -11.92 -9.44 -0.97
C ARG A 133 -11.24 -9.22 0.37
N ILE A 134 -11.21 -10.28 1.18
CA ILE A 134 -10.47 -10.34 2.43
C ILE A 134 -9.67 -11.63 2.48
N ILE A 135 -8.39 -11.55 2.86
CA ILE A 135 -7.49 -12.70 2.95
C ILE A 135 -6.70 -12.59 4.25
N GLY A 136 -6.79 -13.62 5.08
CA GLY A 136 -5.92 -13.78 6.24
C GLY A 136 -4.69 -14.61 5.89
N LEU A 137 -3.51 -14.14 6.26
CA LEU A 137 -2.24 -14.83 6.06
C LEU A 137 -1.53 -15.01 7.40
N ASP A 138 -1.28 -16.25 7.75
CA ASP A 138 -0.34 -16.57 8.82
C ASP A 138 1.08 -16.45 8.25
N THR A 139 1.72 -15.32 8.54
CA THR A 139 3.07 -14.99 8.04
C THR A 139 4.12 -15.02 9.13
N SER A 140 3.71 -15.27 10.37
CA SER A 140 4.58 -15.15 11.55
C SER A 140 4.71 -16.48 12.26
N CYS A 141 5.89 -17.07 12.21
CA CYS A 141 6.23 -18.23 13.06
C CYS A 141 6.24 -17.80 14.53
N HIS A 142 5.57 -18.57 15.39
CA HIS A 142 5.59 -18.41 16.85
C HIS A 142 4.95 -17.14 17.45
N ASN A 143 4.12 -16.42 16.72
CA ASN A 143 3.29 -15.38 17.30
C ASN A 143 1.83 -15.47 16.81
N SER A 144 0.93 -14.81 17.52
CA SER A 144 -0.51 -14.84 17.26
C SER A 144 -0.98 -13.81 16.22
N TYR A 145 -0.06 -13.19 15.47
CA TYR A 145 -0.41 -12.14 14.52
C TYR A 145 -0.72 -12.73 13.14
N LEU A 146 -1.92 -12.41 12.67
CA LEU A 146 -2.37 -12.71 11.33
C LEU A 146 -2.32 -11.42 10.50
N THR A 147 -1.65 -11.45 9.36
CA THR A 147 -1.72 -10.35 8.41
C THR A 147 -3.01 -10.47 7.61
N THR A 148 -3.88 -9.48 7.72
CA THR A 148 -5.10 -9.41 6.92
C THR A 148 -4.90 -8.46 5.76
N ILE A 149 -5.15 -8.95 4.55
CA ILE A 149 -5.11 -8.15 3.32
C ILE A 149 -6.54 -7.98 2.84
N VAL A 150 -6.94 -6.75 2.61
CA VAL A 150 -8.24 -6.42 2.04
C VAL A 150 -8.07 -5.72 0.70
N LYS A 151 -8.95 -6.06 -0.24
CA LYS A 151 -9.11 -5.34 -1.50
C LYS A 151 -10.42 -4.57 -1.45
N LEU A 152 -10.31 -3.27 -1.58
CA LEU A 152 -11.42 -2.34 -1.68
C LEU A 152 -11.51 -1.83 -3.11
N VAL A 153 -12.71 -1.78 -3.63
CA VAL A 153 -13.00 -1.17 -4.94
C VAL A 153 -13.95 0.00 -4.74
N ARG A 154 -13.75 1.03 -5.53
CA ARG A 154 -14.61 2.22 -5.48
C ARG A 154 -16.05 1.87 -5.88
N LYS A 155 -16.98 2.41 -5.13
CA LYS A 155 -18.42 2.36 -5.45
C LYS A 155 -18.75 3.25 -6.64
#